data_0d353b16829078dffb9ed38de84cb33d
#
_entry.id   0d353b16829078dffb9ed38de84cb33d
#
_cell.length_a   1.000
_cell.length_b   1.000
_cell.length_c   1.000
_cell.angle_alpha   90.00
_cell.angle_beta   90.00
_cell.angle_gamma   90.00
#
_symmetry.space_group_name_H-M   'P 1'
#
loop_
_entity.id
_entity.type
_entity.pdbx_description
1 polymer ?
#
loop_
_entity_poly.entity_id
_entity_poly.type
_entity_poly.pdbx_seq_one_letter_code
_entity_poly.pdbx_strand_id
1 'polypeptide(L)'
;MIHILDIHSHKPGEGAIYNLTIEELRVPPPYFNQKQWLSVGLHPWSLTEEWRKDFLHVRKWALLSQVKAIGESGLDKIIKSPYQHEAFFAHVKLSEEVGKPLVIHCVKAVDEIIKIHKLFGPKQPWIFHGFRGKPQQAEQLLKEGFYLSFGEHFNLDSVQICPADKLCLETDESCFSIKEIENRIRKVRKSESESFSKDLLFQ
;
A
#
# COMPACT_ATOMS: atom_id res chain seq x y z
N MET A 1 -4.39 -18.23 12.65
CA MET A 1 -4.07 -16.87 12.21
C MET A 1 -3.79 -16.93 10.72
N ILE A 2 -4.46 -16.10 9.92
CA ILE A 2 -4.14 -15.99 8.47
C ILE A 2 -2.94 -15.06 8.39
N HIS A 3 -1.81 -15.57 7.89
CA HIS A 3 -0.64 -14.74 7.63
C HIS A 3 -0.87 -13.92 6.36
N ILE A 4 -0.86 -12.59 6.49
CA ILE A 4 -0.82 -11.69 5.34
C ILE A 4 0.61 -11.70 4.81
N LEU A 5 0.79 -12.20 3.60
CA LEU A 5 2.08 -12.23 2.92
C LEU A 5 2.17 -11.17 1.83
N ASP A 6 1.04 -10.90 1.18
CA ASP A 6 0.89 -9.97 0.06
C ASP A 6 0.09 -8.75 0.54
N ILE A 7 0.78 -7.61 0.69
CA ILE A 7 0.16 -6.42 1.29
C ILE A 7 -0.64 -5.58 0.30
N HIS A 8 -0.52 -5.87 -0.99
CA HIS A 8 -1.23 -5.15 -2.04
C HIS A 8 -1.36 -6.01 -3.31
N SER A 9 -2.59 -6.35 -3.68
CA SER A 9 -2.90 -7.14 -4.85
C SER A 9 -4.17 -6.66 -5.53
N HIS A 10 -4.19 -6.68 -6.86
CA HIS A 10 -5.40 -6.48 -7.68
C HIS A 10 -6.11 -7.79 -8.01
N LYS A 11 -5.70 -8.89 -7.39
CA LYS A 11 -6.34 -10.20 -7.50
C LYS A 11 -6.71 -10.72 -6.11
N PRO A 12 -7.97 -11.16 -5.89
CA PRO A 12 -8.33 -11.77 -4.63
C PRO A 12 -7.57 -13.07 -4.42
N GLY A 13 -7.14 -13.33 -3.19
CA GLY A 13 -6.38 -14.53 -2.85
C GLY A 13 -6.18 -14.72 -1.36
N GLU A 14 -5.92 -15.96 -0.93
CA GLU A 14 -5.61 -16.26 0.44
C GLU A 14 -4.27 -15.64 0.86
N GLY A 15 -4.26 -14.93 1.99
CA GLY A 15 -3.06 -14.24 2.48
C GLY A 15 -2.71 -12.95 1.75
N ALA A 16 -3.57 -12.49 0.82
CA ALA A 16 -3.42 -11.22 0.13
C ALA A 16 -4.41 -10.16 0.65
N ILE A 17 -3.96 -8.92 0.70
CA ILE A 17 -4.83 -7.75 0.84
C ILE A 17 -5.25 -7.32 -0.57
N TYR A 18 -6.50 -7.60 -0.90
CA TYR A 18 -7.08 -7.22 -2.18
C TYR A 18 -7.51 -5.76 -2.18
N ASN A 19 -7.01 -4.99 -3.13
CA ASN A 19 -7.36 -3.58 -3.29
C ASN A 19 -8.68 -3.45 -4.08
N LEU A 20 -9.74 -2.95 -3.43
CA LEU A 20 -11.03 -2.78 -4.08
C LEU A 20 -10.99 -1.67 -5.13
N THR A 21 -11.53 -1.94 -6.30
CA THR A 21 -11.76 -0.92 -7.32
C THR A 21 -12.87 0.05 -6.89
N ILE A 22 -12.95 1.21 -7.55
CA ILE A 22 -14.02 2.18 -7.24
C ILE A 22 -15.41 1.63 -7.54
N GLU A 23 -15.55 0.79 -8.58
CA GLU A 23 -16.79 0.12 -8.94
C GLU A 23 -17.24 -0.84 -7.84
N GLU A 24 -16.30 -1.62 -7.29
CA GLU A 24 -16.56 -2.55 -6.18
C GLU A 24 -16.85 -1.84 -4.86
N LEU A 25 -16.23 -0.67 -4.63
CA LEU A 25 -16.57 0.18 -3.49
C LEU A 25 -18.01 0.68 -3.55
N ARG A 26 -18.50 1.02 -4.75
CA ARG A 26 -19.88 1.46 -4.99
C ARG A 26 -20.88 0.32 -4.92
N VAL A 27 -20.55 -0.82 -5.54
CA VAL A 27 -21.42 -2.00 -5.64
C VAL A 27 -20.59 -3.24 -5.32
N PRO A 28 -20.69 -3.79 -4.09
CA PRO A 28 -19.97 -5.00 -3.72
C PRO A 28 -20.25 -6.15 -4.69
N PRO A 29 -19.22 -6.83 -5.20
CA PRO A 29 -19.42 -7.96 -6.09
C PRO A 29 -20.11 -9.12 -5.36
N PRO A 30 -20.98 -9.88 -6.04
CA PRO A 30 -21.75 -10.97 -5.43
C PRO A 30 -20.88 -12.14 -4.91
N TYR A 31 -19.65 -12.26 -5.42
CA TYR A 31 -18.66 -13.25 -4.97
C TYR A 31 -17.82 -12.78 -3.77
N PHE A 32 -18.20 -11.64 -3.18
CA PHE A 32 -17.44 -11.05 -2.09
C PHE A 32 -17.35 -12.00 -0.89
N ASN A 33 -16.14 -12.51 -0.64
CA ASN A 33 -15.87 -13.44 0.45
C ASN A 33 -15.48 -12.68 1.72
N GLN A 34 -16.21 -12.87 2.80
CA GLN A 34 -15.92 -12.26 4.10
C GLN A 34 -14.54 -12.65 4.68
N LYS A 35 -13.89 -13.68 4.14
CA LYS A 35 -12.53 -14.09 4.55
C LYS A 35 -11.43 -13.33 3.81
N GLN A 36 -11.76 -12.56 2.75
CA GLN A 36 -10.79 -11.79 2.01
C GLN A 36 -10.37 -10.55 2.79
N TRP A 37 -9.06 -10.36 2.98
CA TRP A 37 -8.52 -9.10 3.48
C TRP A 37 -8.52 -8.05 2.38
N LEU A 38 -8.81 -6.79 2.75
CA LEU A 38 -9.04 -5.71 1.81
C LEU A 38 -8.20 -4.48 2.14
N SER A 39 -7.88 -3.73 1.09
CA SER A 39 -7.57 -2.30 1.18
C SER A 39 -8.61 -1.49 0.41
N VAL A 40 -8.85 -0.26 0.87
CA VAL A 40 -9.85 0.64 0.30
C VAL A 40 -9.31 2.05 0.17
N GLY A 41 -9.37 2.57 -1.04
CA GLY A 41 -8.88 3.90 -1.35
C GLY A 41 -9.32 4.38 -2.73
N LEU A 42 -8.93 5.62 -3.06
CA LEU A 42 -9.13 6.20 -4.37
C LEU A 42 -7.76 6.40 -5.02
N HIS A 43 -7.47 5.57 -6.02
CA HIS A 43 -6.25 5.69 -6.81
C HIS A 43 -6.20 7.06 -7.53
N PRO A 44 -5.04 7.71 -7.65
CA PRO A 44 -4.93 9.01 -8.34
C PRO A 44 -5.54 9.04 -9.75
N TRP A 45 -5.54 7.92 -10.46
CA TRP A 45 -6.08 7.81 -11.82
C TRP A 45 -7.61 7.80 -11.88
N SER A 46 -8.27 7.39 -10.80
CA SER A 46 -9.73 7.32 -10.72
C SER A 46 -10.38 8.62 -10.18
N LEU A 47 -9.58 9.63 -9.82
CA LEU A 47 -10.09 10.86 -9.23
C LEU A 47 -10.77 11.75 -10.27
N THR A 48 -12.07 11.98 -10.08
CA THR A 48 -12.91 12.91 -10.82
C THR A 48 -13.39 14.04 -9.91
N GLU A 49 -14.20 14.97 -10.42
CA GLU A 49 -14.87 16.00 -9.61
C GLU A 49 -15.80 15.42 -8.53
N GLU A 50 -16.28 14.19 -8.75
CA GLU A 50 -17.14 13.45 -7.82
C GLU A 50 -16.39 12.67 -6.73
N TRP A 51 -15.04 12.76 -6.67
CA TRP A 51 -14.20 11.96 -5.77
C TRP A 51 -14.66 12.01 -4.31
N ARG A 52 -15.27 13.12 -3.86
CA ARG A 52 -15.76 13.24 -2.48
C ARG A 52 -16.95 12.31 -2.21
N LYS A 53 -17.81 12.08 -3.22
CA LYS A 53 -18.92 11.11 -3.11
C LYS A 53 -18.34 9.69 -3.06
N ASP A 54 -17.36 9.40 -3.90
CA ASP A 54 -16.67 8.10 -3.91
C ASP A 54 -15.95 7.85 -2.59
N PHE A 55 -15.34 8.88 -2.00
CA PHE A 55 -14.69 8.78 -0.72
C PHE A 55 -15.65 8.44 0.45
N LEU A 56 -16.94 8.74 0.33
CA LEU A 56 -17.94 8.28 1.32
C LEU A 56 -18.05 6.74 1.32
N HIS A 57 -17.91 6.10 0.17
CA HIS A 57 -17.85 4.63 0.10
C HIS A 57 -16.57 4.11 0.75
N VAL A 58 -15.42 4.72 0.47
CA VAL A 58 -14.15 4.37 1.14
C VAL A 58 -14.30 4.44 2.66
N ARG A 59 -14.84 5.53 3.19
CA ARG A 59 -15.09 5.69 4.64
C ARG A 59 -15.97 4.59 5.21
N LYS A 60 -17.06 4.23 4.51
CA LYS A 60 -17.98 3.17 4.94
C LYS A 60 -17.26 1.82 5.03
N TRP A 61 -16.50 1.46 4.00
CA TRP A 61 -15.74 0.21 3.95
C TRP A 61 -14.62 0.17 4.99
N ALA A 62 -13.94 1.29 5.20
CA ALA A 62 -12.82 1.40 6.13
C ALA A 62 -13.14 0.96 7.57
N LEU A 63 -14.43 1.00 7.96
CA LEU A 63 -14.90 0.57 9.29
C LEU A 63 -15.00 -0.96 9.44
N LEU A 64 -14.97 -1.71 8.34
CA LEU A 64 -15.10 -3.16 8.40
C LEU A 64 -13.80 -3.81 8.89
N SER A 65 -13.92 -4.87 9.70
CA SER A 65 -12.77 -5.59 10.25
C SER A 65 -11.90 -6.29 9.20
N GLN A 66 -12.49 -6.65 8.06
CA GLN A 66 -11.79 -7.25 6.93
C GLN A 66 -10.95 -6.25 6.13
N VAL A 67 -11.20 -4.94 6.25
CA VAL A 67 -10.33 -3.91 5.68
C VAL A 67 -9.12 -3.75 6.58
N LYS A 68 -7.94 -4.05 6.05
CA LYS A 68 -6.67 -4.05 6.77
C LYS A 68 -5.80 -2.83 6.48
N ALA A 69 -6.05 -2.13 5.37
CA ALA A 69 -5.30 -0.93 5.01
C ALA A 69 -6.21 0.11 4.35
N ILE A 70 -5.82 1.37 4.44
CA ILE A 70 -6.37 2.46 3.64
C ILE A 70 -5.46 2.64 2.43
N GLY A 71 -6.04 2.70 1.26
CA GLY A 71 -5.33 2.77 -0.02
C GLY A 71 -5.87 1.75 -1.01
N GLU A 72 -5.38 1.77 -2.18
CA GLU A 72 -4.25 2.56 -2.70
C GLU A 72 -4.68 4.04 -2.85
N SER A 73 -3.83 4.95 -2.40
CA SER A 73 -4.03 6.40 -2.56
C SER A 73 -2.69 7.12 -2.57
N GLY A 74 -2.59 8.26 -3.24
CA GLY A 74 -1.30 8.95 -3.28
C GLY A 74 -1.21 10.03 -4.34
N LEU A 75 0.02 10.23 -4.86
CA LEU A 75 0.34 11.28 -5.83
C LEU A 75 1.05 10.69 -7.06
N ASP A 76 0.52 11.02 -8.23
CA ASP A 76 1.10 10.67 -9.53
C ASP A 76 1.26 11.92 -10.40
N LYS A 77 2.51 12.38 -10.60
CA LYS A 77 2.81 13.58 -11.40
C LYS A 77 2.70 13.36 -12.92
N ILE A 78 2.46 12.13 -13.37
CA ILE A 78 2.18 11.85 -14.78
C ILE A 78 0.73 12.23 -15.09
N ILE A 79 -0.17 12.04 -14.11
CA ILE A 79 -1.59 12.34 -14.25
C ILE A 79 -1.89 13.76 -13.77
N LYS A 80 -2.50 14.55 -14.66
CA LYS A 80 -2.92 15.92 -14.34
C LYS A 80 -4.32 15.95 -13.74
N SER A 81 -4.43 15.56 -12.46
CA SER A 81 -5.67 15.72 -11.71
C SER A 81 -5.48 16.76 -10.59
N PRO A 82 -6.32 17.79 -10.51
CA PRO A 82 -6.23 18.81 -9.45
C PRO A 82 -6.66 18.29 -8.08
N TYR A 83 -7.24 17.10 -8.03
CA TYR A 83 -7.86 16.54 -6.81
C TYR A 83 -6.90 15.69 -5.98
N GLN A 84 -5.73 15.31 -6.50
CA GLN A 84 -4.83 14.33 -5.88
C GLN A 84 -4.45 14.70 -4.45
N HIS A 85 -3.98 15.93 -4.20
CA HIS A 85 -3.54 16.36 -2.89
C HIS A 85 -4.68 16.30 -1.86
N GLU A 86 -5.84 16.85 -2.23
CA GLU A 86 -6.99 16.90 -1.31
C GLU A 86 -7.51 15.49 -1.00
N ALA A 87 -7.61 14.63 -2.03
CA ALA A 87 -7.97 13.23 -1.85
C ALA A 87 -6.95 12.48 -0.98
N PHE A 88 -5.65 12.66 -1.24
CA PHE A 88 -4.61 12.04 -0.44
C PHE A 88 -4.67 12.46 1.03
N PHE A 89 -4.84 13.77 1.31
CA PHE A 89 -5.05 14.26 2.68
C PHE A 89 -6.28 13.65 3.35
N ALA A 90 -7.35 13.43 2.62
CA ALA A 90 -8.53 12.76 3.15
C ALA A 90 -8.24 11.30 3.56
N HIS A 91 -7.45 10.57 2.75
CA HIS A 91 -7.02 9.19 3.07
C HIS A 91 -6.06 9.14 4.26
N VAL A 92 -5.12 10.09 4.36
CA VAL A 92 -4.23 10.21 5.53
C VAL A 92 -5.03 10.38 6.81
N LYS A 93 -6.00 11.30 6.83
CA LYS A 93 -6.88 11.51 7.98
C LYS A 93 -7.69 10.26 8.32
N LEU A 94 -8.24 9.59 7.31
CA LEU A 94 -9.02 8.37 7.51
C LEU A 94 -8.17 7.24 8.09
N SER A 95 -6.92 7.06 7.59
CA SER A 95 -5.96 6.08 8.11
C SER A 95 -5.76 6.25 9.63
N GLU A 96 -5.51 7.48 10.08
CA GLU A 96 -5.37 7.81 11.50
C GLU A 96 -6.67 7.58 12.29
N GLU A 97 -7.82 7.99 11.72
CA GLU A 97 -9.15 7.88 12.34
C GLU A 97 -9.53 6.42 12.62
N VAL A 98 -9.25 5.52 11.67
CA VAL A 98 -9.61 4.10 11.77
C VAL A 98 -8.47 3.23 12.31
N GLY A 99 -7.29 3.79 12.56
CA GLY A 99 -6.13 3.07 13.09
C GLY A 99 -5.54 2.04 12.13
N LYS A 100 -5.53 2.31 10.82
CA LYS A 100 -5.08 1.35 9.80
C LYS A 100 -3.92 1.91 8.96
N PRO A 101 -2.96 1.08 8.54
CA PRO A 101 -1.85 1.50 7.67
C PRO A 101 -2.33 2.17 6.39
N LEU A 102 -1.50 3.06 5.83
CA LEU A 102 -1.73 3.73 4.55
C LEU A 102 -0.84 3.12 3.45
N VAL A 103 -1.45 2.56 2.42
CA VAL A 103 -0.77 2.07 1.20
C VAL A 103 -0.71 3.20 0.17
N ILE A 104 0.51 3.59 -0.20
CA ILE A 104 0.79 4.81 -0.93
C ILE A 104 1.21 4.52 -2.37
N HIS A 105 0.45 5.04 -3.31
CA HIS A 105 0.85 5.20 -4.70
C HIS A 105 1.74 6.44 -4.85
N CYS A 106 2.94 6.29 -5.42
CA CYS A 106 3.82 7.42 -5.59
C CYS A 106 4.60 7.36 -6.90
N VAL A 107 4.24 8.24 -7.84
CA VAL A 107 4.97 8.40 -9.11
C VAL A 107 5.52 9.82 -9.23
N LYS A 108 6.87 9.94 -9.23
CA LYS A 108 7.63 11.22 -9.33
C LYS A 108 7.25 12.26 -8.26
N ALA A 109 6.71 11.84 -7.11
CA ALA A 109 6.19 12.72 -6.05
C ALA A 109 6.79 12.44 -4.65
N VAL A 110 7.91 11.71 -4.56
CA VAL A 110 8.50 11.26 -3.29
C VAL A 110 8.74 12.40 -2.32
N ASP A 111 9.34 13.51 -2.79
CA ASP A 111 9.63 14.67 -1.93
C ASP A 111 8.36 15.32 -1.36
N GLU A 112 7.27 15.30 -2.13
CA GLU A 112 5.96 15.81 -1.65
C GLU A 112 5.36 14.89 -0.60
N ILE A 113 5.39 13.58 -0.82
CA ILE A 113 4.93 12.59 0.15
C ILE A 113 5.71 12.73 1.47
N ILE A 114 7.05 12.87 1.41
CA ILE A 114 7.88 13.08 2.61
C ILE A 114 7.50 14.38 3.33
N LYS A 115 7.28 15.48 2.60
CA LYS A 115 6.84 16.74 3.21
C LYS A 115 5.48 16.60 3.91
N ILE A 116 4.53 15.91 3.28
CA ILE A 116 3.21 15.63 3.83
C ILE A 116 3.34 14.77 5.09
N HIS A 117 4.15 13.71 5.05
CA HIS A 117 4.41 12.84 6.19
C HIS A 117 4.96 13.64 7.40
N LYS A 118 5.96 14.48 7.18
CA LYS A 118 6.53 15.35 8.23
C LYS A 118 5.52 16.34 8.80
N LEU A 119 4.67 16.90 7.94
CA LEU A 119 3.64 17.85 8.35
C LEU A 119 2.56 17.20 9.22
N PHE A 120 2.14 15.99 8.86
CA PHE A 120 1.09 15.27 9.59
C PHE A 120 1.57 14.59 10.86
N GLY A 121 2.83 14.09 10.89
CA GLY A 121 3.38 13.29 11.97
C GLY A 121 2.52 12.05 12.25
N PRO A 122 2.25 11.20 11.25
CA PRO A 122 1.28 10.12 11.39
C PRO A 122 1.72 9.08 12.44
N LYS A 123 0.74 8.47 13.12
CA LYS A 123 0.95 7.35 14.04
C LYS A 123 0.82 6.02 13.31
N GLN A 124 0.01 5.99 12.24
CA GLN A 124 -0.18 4.78 11.45
C GLN A 124 0.97 4.57 10.46
N PRO A 125 1.36 3.32 10.18
CA PRO A 125 2.40 3.01 9.20
C PRO A 125 2.04 3.51 7.81
N TRP A 126 3.01 4.12 7.13
CA TRP A 126 2.91 4.51 5.73
C TRP A 126 3.77 3.57 4.89
N ILE A 127 3.18 2.91 3.90
CA ILE A 127 3.81 1.89 3.08
C ILE A 127 3.89 2.39 1.64
N PHE A 128 5.10 2.63 1.15
CA PHE A 128 5.32 2.83 -0.29
C PHE A 128 5.13 1.51 -1.00
N HIS A 129 4.03 1.37 -1.76
CA HIS A 129 3.83 0.20 -2.58
C HIS A 129 4.60 0.30 -3.91
N GLY A 130 4.84 -0.82 -4.57
CA GLY A 130 5.52 -0.88 -5.86
C GLY A 130 6.91 -0.25 -5.88
N PHE A 131 7.67 -0.29 -4.77
CA PHE A 131 8.92 0.44 -4.68
C PHE A 131 9.99 -0.14 -5.62
N ARG A 132 10.47 0.70 -6.55
CA ARG A 132 11.48 0.36 -7.58
C ARG A 132 12.67 1.33 -7.55
N GLY A 133 12.68 2.25 -6.59
CA GLY A 133 13.68 3.31 -6.47
C GLY A 133 15.09 2.78 -6.19
N LYS A 134 16.07 3.66 -6.38
CA LYS A 134 17.49 3.37 -6.06
C LYS A 134 17.72 3.34 -4.54
N PRO A 135 18.86 2.74 -4.07
CA PRO A 135 19.18 2.66 -2.65
C PRO A 135 19.11 3.99 -1.90
N GLN A 136 19.59 5.08 -2.51
CA GLN A 136 19.57 6.41 -1.87
C GLN A 136 18.14 6.88 -1.56
N GLN A 137 17.19 6.58 -2.45
CA GLN A 137 15.78 6.90 -2.22
C GLN A 137 15.16 5.98 -1.16
N ALA A 138 15.54 4.69 -1.16
CA ALA A 138 15.13 3.76 -0.12
C ALA A 138 15.63 4.22 1.26
N GLU A 139 16.91 4.57 1.39
CA GLU A 139 17.50 5.10 2.62
C GLU A 139 16.78 6.37 3.12
N GLN A 140 16.46 7.30 2.21
CA GLN A 140 15.73 8.51 2.53
C GLN A 140 14.35 8.18 3.12
N LEU A 141 13.59 7.30 2.48
CA LEU A 141 12.25 6.91 2.94
C LEU A 141 12.31 6.14 4.26
N LEU A 142 13.24 5.20 4.40
CA LEU A 142 13.43 4.42 5.63
C LEU A 142 13.80 5.32 6.82
N LYS A 143 14.66 6.31 6.61
CA LYS A 143 15.02 7.32 7.62
C LYS A 143 13.82 8.14 8.10
N GLU A 144 12.88 8.41 7.22
CA GLU A 144 11.62 9.11 7.54
C GLU A 144 10.55 8.19 8.14
N GLY A 145 10.85 6.90 8.34
CA GLY A 145 9.96 5.95 9.01
C GLY A 145 9.03 5.15 8.11
N PHE A 146 9.09 5.34 6.80
CA PHE A 146 8.26 4.59 5.85
C PHE A 146 8.61 3.10 5.82
N TYR A 147 7.63 2.30 5.40
CA TYR A 147 7.80 0.93 4.97
C TYR A 147 7.90 0.87 3.45
N LEU A 148 8.64 -0.09 2.92
CA LEU A 148 8.79 -0.28 1.49
C LEU A 148 8.23 -1.63 1.08
N SER A 149 7.31 -1.64 0.13
CA SER A 149 6.77 -2.87 -0.42
C SER A 149 7.38 -3.14 -1.79
N PHE A 150 7.88 -4.37 -1.97
CA PHE A 150 8.60 -4.81 -3.14
C PHE A 150 7.79 -5.86 -3.89
N GLY A 151 7.51 -5.57 -5.16
CA GLY A 151 6.87 -6.47 -6.10
C GLY A 151 7.85 -7.06 -7.11
N GLU A 152 7.35 -7.48 -8.27
CA GLU A 152 8.12 -8.14 -9.34
C GLU A 152 9.36 -7.37 -9.82
N HIS A 153 9.27 -6.04 -9.89
CA HIS A 153 10.27 -5.16 -10.52
C HIS A 153 11.16 -4.44 -9.51
N PHE A 154 11.43 -5.06 -8.38
CA PHE A 154 12.25 -4.44 -7.33
C PHE A 154 13.69 -4.14 -7.75
N ASN A 155 14.29 -3.12 -7.14
CA ASN A 155 15.71 -2.83 -7.25
C ASN A 155 16.50 -3.71 -6.28
N LEU A 156 17.51 -4.46 -6.78
CA LEU A 156 18.29 -5.42 -5.99
C LEU A 156 18.98 -4.78 -4.78
N ASP A 157 19.67 -3.67 -5.01
CA ASP A 157 20.43 -2.99 -3.96
C ASP A 157 19.51 -2.38 -2.91
N SER A 158 18.33 -1.87 -3.32
CA SER A 158 17.33 -1.33 -2.40
C SER A 158 16.73 -2.41 -1.52
N VAL A 159 16.52 -3.61 -2.03
CA VAL A 159 16.10 -4.78 -1.24
C VAL A 159 17.17 -5.19 -0.23
N GLN A 160 18.46 -5.14 -0.62
CA GLN A 160 19.56 -5.51 0.28
C GLN A 160 19.69 -4.59 1.50
N ILE A 161 19.50 -3.27 1.30
CA ILE A 161 19.64 -2.30 2.37
C ILE A 161 18.39 -2.12 3.23
N CYS A 162 17.22 -2.57 2.75
CA CYS A 162 15.97 -2.40 3.48
C CYS A 162 15.96 -3.32 4.73
N PRO A 163 15.78 -2.78 5.95
CA PRO A 163 15.60 -3.60 7.14
C PRO A 163 14.40 -4.55 6.99
N ALA A 164 14.53 -5.77 7.52
CA ALA A 164 13.49 -6.78 7.37
C ALA A 164 12.14 -6.37 7.98
N ASP A 165 12.21 -5.65 9.10
CA ASP A 165 11.04 -5.08 9.81
C ASP A 165 10.39 -3.88 9.08
N LYS A 166 11.00 -3.39 8.01
CA LYS A 166 10.49 -2.33 7.13
C LYS A 166 10.18 -2.80 5.71
N LEU A 167 10.43 -4.08 5.42
CA LEU A 167 10.25 -4.69 4.12
C LEU A 167 8.92 -5.41 4.04
N CYS A 168 8.08 -5.00 3.10
CA CYS A 168 6.83 -5.66 2.72
C CYS A 168 6.96 -6.29 1.33
N LEU A 169 6.06 -7.23 1.04
CA LEU A 169 5.97 -7.91 -0.25
C LEU A 169 4.59 -7.67 -0.86
N GLU A 170 4.53 -7.64 -2.18
CA GLU A 170 3.29 -7.47 -2.92
C GLU A 170 3.32 -8.14 -4.29
N THR A 171 2.16 -8.47 -4.80
CA THR A 171 2.02 -8.89 -6.21
C THR A 171 1.59 -7.74 -7.11
N ASP A 172 0.80 -6.79 -6.61
CA ASP A 172 0.22 -5.73 -7.41
C ASP A 172 -0.58 -6.33 -8.60
N GLU A 173 -0.21 -6.02 -9.84
CA GLU A 173 -0.76 -6.61 -11.07
C GLU A 173 0.08 -7.78 -11.63
N SER A 174 1.16 -8.18 -10.96
CA SER A 174 2.09 -9.21 -11.43
C SER A 174 1.39 -10.54 -11.72
N CYS A 175 1.93 -11.29 -12.68
CA CYS A 175 1.56 -12.68 -12.90
C CYS A 175 2.34 -13.67 -12.00
N PHE A 176 3.39 -13.23 -11.32
CA PHE A 176 4.09 -14.05 -10.32
C PHE A 176 3.25 -14.18 -9.06
N SER A 177 3.32 -15.36 -8.45
CA SER A 177 2.77 -15.55 -7.11
C SER A 177 3.61 -14.82 -6.07
N ILE A 178 3.00 -14.49 -4.93
CA ILE A 178 3.72 -13.84 -3.83
C ILE A 178 4.90 -14.71 -3.33
N LYS A 179 4.78 -16.03 -3.40
CA LYS A 179 5.89 -16.95 -3.03
C LYS A 179 7.07 -16.87 -3.99
N GLU A 180 6.81 -16.67 -5.28
CA GLU A 180 7.89 -16.49 -6.26
C GLU A 180 8.61 -15.15 -6.01
N ILE A 181 7.87 -14.08 -5.74
CA ILE A 181 8.45 -12.77 -5.39
C ILE A 181 9.27 -12.90 -4.09
N GLU A 182 8.73 -13.51 -3.06
CA GLU A 182 9.42 -13.77 -1.79
C GLU A 182 10.73 -14.53 -2.01
N ASN A 183 10.70 -15.60 -2.79
CA ASN A 183 11.89 -16.41 -3.07
C ASN A 183 12.97 -15.61 -3.82
N ARG A 184 12.58 -14.75 -4.75
CA ARG A 184 13.51 -13.87 -5.47
C ARG A 184 14.18 -12.87 -4.51
N ILE A 185 13.41 -12.28 -3.61
CA ILE A 185 13.90 -11.33 -2.61
C ILE A 185 14.83 -12.03 -1.61
N ARG A 186 14.46 -13.22 -1.11
CA ARG A 186 15.31 -14.02 -0.22
C ARG A 186 16.66 -14.39 -0.83
N LYS A 187 16.70 -14.72 -2.12
CA LYS A 187 17.96 -14.97 -2.84
C LYS A 187 18.86 -13.72 -2.85
N VAL A 188 18.30 -12.54 -3.09
CA VAL A 188 19.04 -11.27 -3.06
C VAL A 188 19.60 -10.99 -1.68
N ARG A 189 18.81 -11.20 -0.64
CA ARG A 189 19.20 -10.97 0.76
C ARG A 189 20.09 -12.07 1.35
N LYS A 190 20.25 -13.20 0.66
CA LYS A 190 20.97 -14.41 1.14
C LYS A 190 20.45 -14.88 2.51
N SER A 191 19.13 -14.81 2.71
CA SER A 191 18.47 -15.14 3.97
C SER A 191 17.24 -16.01 3.74
N GLU A 192 17.26 -17.21 4.33
CA GLU A 192 16.14 -18.16 4.24
C GLU A 192 15.14 -18.03 5.40
N SER A 193 15.58 -17.52 6.56
CA SER A 193 14.80 -17.51 7.80
C SER A 193 14.34 -16.12 8.26
N GLU A 194 14.68 -15.06 7.54
CA GLU A 194 14.32 -13.69 7.91
C GLU A 194 12.80 -13.47 7.85
N SER A 195 12.23 -12.92 8.91
CA SER A 195 10.82 -12.53 8.95
C SER A 195 10.68 -11.12 8.40
N PHE A 196 9.86 -10.95 7.36
CA PHE A 196 9.53 -9.63 6.82
C PHE A 196 8.35 -9.01 7.59
N SER A 197 8.20 -7.70 7.49
CA SER A 197 7.20 -6.92 8.24
C SER A 197 5.77 -7.32 7.83
N LYS A 198 5.18 -8.25 8.54
CA LYS A 198 3.83 -8.78 8.25
C LYS A 198 2.89 -8.63 9.45
N ASP A 199 3.32 -9.09 10.60
CA ASP A 199 2.44 -9.35 11.73
C ASP A 199 2.16 -8.12 12.61
N LEU A 200 3.02 -7.09 12.50
CA LEU A 200 2.90 -5.85 13.29
C LEU A 200 2.06 -4.76 12.59
N LEU A 201 1.93 -4.84 11.26
CA LEU A 201 1.26 -3.80 10.48
C LEU A 201 -0.27 -3.95 10.40
N PHE A 202 -0.77 -5.18 10.52
CA PHE A 202 -2.17 -5.51 10.19
C PHE A 202 -2.89 -6.25 11.33
N GLN A 203 -2.62 -5.84 12.57
CA GLN A 203 -3.28 -6.37 13.77
C GLN A 203 -4.76 -6.00 13.85
#